data_4e706e048e187db44c3e6e13849db4a6
#
_entry.id   4e706e048e187db44c3e6e13849db4a6
#
_cell.length_a   1.000
_cell.length_b   1.000
_cell.length_c   1.000
_cell.angle_alpha   90.00
_cell.angle_beta   90.00
_cell.angle_gamma   90.00
#
_symmetry.space_group_name_H-M   'P 1'
#
loop_
_entity.id
_entity.type
_entity.pdbx_description
1 polymer ?
#
loop_
_entity_poly.entity_id
_entity_poly.type
_entity_poly.pdbx_seq_one_letter_code
_entity_poly.pdbx_strand_id
1 'polypeptide(L)'
;MPFGLELKEIILASSETSTSLSNAIANCAKEPIHIPGSIQPQGFLMVFDEQALTVLQVSENVADWLALQPDQLLGRHLDELLEDGAVLAERLTQLSDEDTTPFHIGDVRFREGSRRGELTAMVAHRFDQVLIAEFETISNTITAYNTLYPMVRTFIGHLQGANDIDELCRLSVAEVKRVTGFGRVKIYSFDADGNGLVHAECRDDDYPSYLGLSFPASDIPPQARQLYVANRIRVIEDANYRPSPLQPACNPLTGKPLDLSYATLRSVSPVHLQYMRNMQTIASMSISIVVEGQLWGLISCHHASARSVGFQTRTACELLGRMLSLQIEAKIAHARTQHLLQLRKHIVQMLSAMADRDSVSEGLLALPDTFLAFAQASGAAIISASRCDLIGQTPPRDQVNALVQWLGARHGEDLFHTDNVGRDIPELPELSAHVGGLLAVAISELHSHYLIWFKPEQKRVVQWAGKPDKSVGS
;
A
#
# COMPACT_ATOMS: atom_id res chain seq x y z
N MET A 1 -40.56 -33.94 -16.08
CA MET A 1 -40.38 -32.95 -17.12
C MET A 1 -40.92 -31.63 -16.60
N PRO A 2 -40.22 -30.59 -16.30
CA PRO A 2 -39.06 -29.93 -16.86
C PRO A 2 -38.03 -29.47 -15.81
N PHE A 3 -36.87 -30.11 -15.73
CA PHE A 3 -35.78 -29.70 -14.86
C PHE A 3 -34.58 -29.06 -15.63
N GLY A 4 -34.73 -28.87 -16.92
CA GLY A 4 -33.65 -28.42 -17.81
C GLY A 4 -33.61 -26.90 -18.08
N LEU A 5 -34.66 -26.17 -17.76
CA LEU A 5 -34.78 -24.73 -18.04
C LEU A 5 -34.29 -23.85 -16.88
N GLU A 6 -34.48 -24.27 -15.61
CA GLU A 6 -34.05 -23.52 -14.44
C GLU A 6 -32.52 -23.48 -14.28
N LEU A 7 -31.79 -24.53 -14.66
CA LEU A 7 -30.32 -24.55 -14.58
C LEU A 7 -29.65 -23.62 -15.60
N LYS A 8 -30.26 -23.43 -16.79
CA LYS A 8 -29.75 -22.49 -17.80
C LYS A 8 -29.99 -21.04 -17.42
N GLU A 9 -31.12 -20.72 -16.78
CA GLU A 9 -31.38 -19.37 -16.26
C GLU A 9 -30.51 -19.02 -15.07
N ILE A 10 -30.21 -19.96 -14.16
CA ILE A 10 -29.29 -19.77 -13.04
C ILE A 10 -27.85 -19.58 -13.55
N ILE A 11 -27.41 -20.29 -14.56
CA ILE A 11 -26.06 -20.15 -15.16
C ILE A 11 -25.95 -18.83 -15.95
N LEU A 12 -27.00 -18.40 -16.66
CA LEU A 12 -27.03 -17.12 -17.35
C LEU A 12 -27.11 -15.95 -16.38
N ALA A 13 -27.89 -16.03 -15.32
CA ALA A 13 -27.95 -15.02 -14.29
C ALA A 13 -26.61 -14.91 -13.50
N SER A 14 -25.89 -16.00 -13.26
CA SER A 14 -24.57 -15.99 -12.63
C SER A 14 -23.49 -15.42 -13.54
N SER A 15 -23.58 -15.61 -14.87
CA SER A 15 -22.62 -15.06 -15.83
C SER A 15 -22.84 -13.55 -16.07
N GLU A 16 -24.08 -13.08 -16.10
CA GLU A 16 -24.40 -11.65 -16.22
C GLU A 16 -24.02 -10.87 -14.96
N THR A 17 -24.21 -11.43 -13.76
CA THR A 17 -23.77 -10.83 -12.49
C THR A 17 -22.24 -10.74 -12.41
N SER A 18 -21.51 -11.76 -12.84
CA SER A 18 -20.05 -11.75 -12.84
C SER A 18 -19.47 -10.74 -13.84
N THR A 19 -20.11 -10.57 -15.01
CA THR A 19 -19.69 -9.60 -16.03
C THR A 19 -19.99 -8.16 -15.59
N SER A 20 -21.12 -7.90 -14.91
CA SER A 20 -21.46 -6.60 -14.35
C SER A 20 -20.53 -6.20 -13.19
N LEU A 21 -20.12 -7.15 -12.38
CA LEU A 21 -19.20 -6.98 -11.27
C LEU A 21 -17.78 -6.65 -11.76
N SER A 22 -17.29 -7.41 -12.73
CA SER A 22 -16.00 -7.16 -13.39
C SER A 22 -15.96 -5.78 -14.04
N ASN A 23 -17.05 -5.34 -14.67
CA ASN A 23 -17.17 -4.01 -15.26
C ASN A 23 -17.23 -2.90 -14.18
N ALA A 24 -17.89 -3.12 -13.06
CA ALA A 24 -17.95 -2.15 -11.96
C ALA A 24 -16.57 -1.97 -11.29
N ILE A 25 -15.83 -3.07 -11.07
CA ILE A 25 -14.46 -3.04 -10.55
C ILE A 25 -13.51 -2.38 -11.57
N ALA A 26 -13.63 -2.71 -12.85
CA ALA A 26 -12.83 -2.08 -13.92
C ALA A 26 -13.14 -0.59 -14.08
N ASN A 27 -14.37 -0.15 -13.86
CA ASN A 27 -14.76 1.26 -13.87
C ASN A 27 -14.25 1.99 -12.64
N CYS A 28 -14.29 1.38 -11.46
CA CYS A 28 -13.72 1.93 -10.23
C CYS A 28 -12.20 2.14 -10.36
N ALA A 29 -11.49 1.22 -11.04
CA ALA A 29 -10.06 1.35 -11.31
C ALA A 29 -9.69 2.45 -12.31
N LYS A 30 -10.68 2.99 -13.05
CA LYS A 30 -10.50 4.09 -14.02
C LYS A 30 -10.99 5.44 -13.50
N GLU A 31 -11.64 5.48 -12.33
CA GLU A 31 -12.11 6.72 -11.73
C GLU A 31 -10.92 7.67 -11.48
N PRO A 32 -10.94 8.91 -11.99
CA PRO A 32 -9.86 9.86 -11.80
C PRO A 32 -9.93 10.49 -10.40
N ILE A 33 -9.70 9.68 -9.37
CA ILE A 33 -9.84 10.06 -7.96
C ILE A 33 -8.90 11.18 -7.52
N HIS A 34 -7.94 11.58 -8.34
CA HIS A 34 -7.02 12.70 -8.10
C HIS A 34 -7.62 14.05 -8.52
N ILE A 35 -8.63 14.06 -9.38
CA ILE A 35 -9.32 15.27 -9.87
C ILE A 35 -10.82 15.26 -9.57
N PRO A 36 -11.25 15.13 -8.29
CA PRO A 36 -12.67 15.03 -7.94
C PRO A 36 -13.45 16.33 -8.13
N GLY A 37 -12.77 17.46 -8.42
CA GLY A 37 -13.36 18.79 -8.56
C GLY A 37 -13.98 19.37 -7.27
N SER A 38 -13.72 18.76 -6.12
CA SER A 38 -14.30 19.12 -4.83
C SER A 38 -13.41 18.71 -3.67
N ILE A 39 -13.69 19.29 -2.49
CA ILE A 39 -12.99 18.99 -1.24
C ILE A 39 -13.95 18.53 -0.15
N GLN A 40 -13.40 17.98 0.91
CA GLN A 40 -14.09 17.70 2.18
C GLN A 40 -14.28 18.99 2.98
N PRO A 41 -15.39 19.18 3.74
CA PRO A 41 -15.78 20.46 4.33
C PRO A 41 -15.09 20.80 5.65
N GLN A 42 -14.20 19.94 6.20
CA GLN A 42 -13.47 20.21 7.45
C GLN A 42 -12.45 21.34 7.33
N GLY A 43 -12.27 21.89 6.15
CA GLY A 43 -11.48 23.06 5.81
C GLY A 43 -12.01 23.68 4.53
N PHE A 44 -11.35 24.71 4.03
CA PHE A 44 -11.59 25.28 2.71
C PHE A 44 -10.28 25.45 1.96
N LEU A 45 -10.36 25.57 0.64
CA LEU A 45 -9.22 25.59 -0.25
C LEU A 45 -9.24 26.82 -1.14
N MET A 46 -8.09 27.48 -1.28
CA MET A 46 -7.84 28.53 -2.27
C MET A 46 -6.67 28.12 -3.15
N VAL A 47 -6.80 28.38 -4.44
CA VAL A 47 -5.76 28.18 -5.44
C VAL A 47 -5.27 29.53 -5.90
N PHE A 48 -3.97 29.74 -5.88
CA PHE A 48 -3.35 30.99 -6.28
C PHE A 48 -2.49 30.79 -7.52
N ASP A 49 -2.39 31.84 -8.32
CA ASP A 49 -1.31 31.96 -9.30
C ASP A 49 0.04 31.89 -8.59
N GLU A 50 0.98 31.12 -9.11
CA GLU A 50 2.28 30.91 -8.45
C GLU A 50 3.15 32.16 -8.34
N GLN A 51 3.00 33.07 -9.29
CA GLN A 51 3.82 34.30 -9.38
C GLN A 51 3.07 35.52 -8.86
N ALA A 52 1.84 35.69 -9.32
CA ALA A 52 1.03 36.84 -8.97
C ALA A 52 0.36 36.74 -7.60
N LEU A 53 0.30 35.53 -7.00
CA LEU A 53 -0.38 35.23 -5.74
C LEU A 53 -1.82 35.76 -5.69
N THR A 54 -2.50 35.74 -6.84
CA THR A 54 -3.92 36.08 -6.98
C THR A 54 -4.77 34.83 -6.96
N VAL A 55 -5.94 34.88 -6.35
CA VAL A 55 -6.88 33.76 -6.24
C VAL A 55 -7.43 33.37 -7.61
N LEU A 56 -7.19 32.14 -8.02
CA LEU A 56 -7.68 31.56 -9.29
C LEU A 56 -8.90 30.68 -9.10
N GLN A 57 -8.94 29.90 -8.01
CA GLN A 57 -10.07 29.04 -7.66
C GLN A 57 -10.26 29.06 -6.15
N VAL A 58 -11.48 28.77 -5.70
CA VAL A 58 -11.79 28.63 -4.28
C VAL A 58 -12.87 27.56 -4.09
N SER A 59 -12.86 26.83 -2.98
CA SER A 59 -13.93 25.92 -2.64
C SER A 59 -15.19 26.66 -2.20
N GLU A 60 -16.36 26.20 -2.62
CA GLU A 60 -17.65 26.88 -2.41
C GLU A 60 -17.97 27.09 -0.92
N ASN A 61 -17.54 26.16 -0.06
CA ASN A 61 -17.76 26.26 1.39
C ASN A 61 -16.96 27.40 2.07
N VAL A 62 -16.17 28.16 1.35
CA VAL A 62 -15.58 29.40 1.88
C VAL A 62 -16.67 30.34 2.39
N ALA A 63 -17.88 30.30 1.80
CA ALA A 63 -19.02 31.03 2.27
C ALA A 63 -19.44 30.69 3.71
N ASP A 64 -19.35 29.42 4.08
CA ASP A 64 -19.64 28.95 5.45
C ASP A 64 -18.54 29.33 6.44
N TRP A 65 -17.28 29.37 5.95
CA TRP A 65 -16.10 29.63 6.78
C TRP A 65 -15.86 31.13 7.00
N LEU A 66 -15.97 31.94 5.96
CA LEU A 66 -15.61 33.34 6.02
C LEU A 66 -16.81 34.27 5.87
N ALA A 67 -18.02 33.76 5.51
CA ALA A 67 -19.18 34.51 5.10
C ALA A 67 -18.88 35.43 3.90
N LEU A 68 -17.96 35.04 3.02
CA LEU A 68 -17.61 35.66 1.75
C LEU A 68 -17.95 34.71 0.61
N GLN A 69 -18.59 35.24 -0.43
CA GLN A 69 -18.90 34.41 -1.61
C GLN A 69 -17.64 34.17 -2.47
N PRO A 70 -17.53 33.06 -3.22
CA PRO A 70 -16.41 32.78 -4.11
C PRO A 70 -16.01 33.93 -5.03
N ASP A 71 -16.99 34.59 -5.64
CA ASP A 71 -16.81 35.72 -6.56
C ASP A 71 -16.18 36.96 -5.91
N GLN A 72 -16.33 37.12 -4.59
CA GLN A 72 -15.69 38.20 -3.84
C GLN A 72 -14.20 37.95 -3.56
N LEU A 73 -13.73 36.75 -3.77
CA LEU A 73 -12.35 36.33 -3.50
C LEU A 73 -11.53 36.15 -4.77
N LEU A 74 -12.16 35.74 -5.87
CA LEU A 74 -11.49 35.53 -7.16
C LEU A 74 -10.78 36.81 -7.66
N GLY A 75 -9.52 36.64 -8.11
CA GLY A 75 -8.69 37.72 -8.61
C GLY A 75 -8.04 38.59 -7.54
N ARG A 76 -8.37 38.42 -6.25
CA ARG A 76 -7.76 39.19 -5.16
C ARG A 76 -6.36 38.66 -4.84
N HIS A 77 -5.48 39.55 -4.45
CA HIS A 77 -4.13 39.20 -4.06
C HIS A 77 -4.10 38.70 -2.59
N LEU A 78 -3.14 37.82 -2.29
CA LEU A 78 -2.95 37.23 -0.95
C LEU A 78 -2.86 38.28 0.17
N ASP A 79 -2.16 39.40 -0.08
CA ASP A 79 -2.00 40.52 0.88
C ASP A 79 -3.29 41.23 1.23
N GLU A 80 -4.29 41.20 0.33
CA GLU A 80 -5.60 41.79 0.58
C GLU A 80 -6.45 40.90 1.50
N LEU A 81 -6.18 39.59 1.51
CA LEU A 81 -6.97 38.61 2.24
C LEU A 81 -6.40 38.34 3.63
N LEU A 82 -5.07 38.30 3.79
CA LEU A 82 -4.39 37.91 5.02
C LEU A 82 -3.65 39.06 5.68
N GLU A 83 -3.64 39.10 7.02
CA GLU A 83 -3.00 40.19 7.80
C GLU A 83 -1.50 40.27 7.57
N ASP A 84 -0.82 39.13 7.47
CA ASP A 84 0.65 39.02 7.29
C ASP A 84 1.02 38.58 5.86
N GLY A 85 0.23 38.97 4.85
CA GLY A 85 0.32 38.51 3.48
C GLY A 85 1.72 38.65 2.86
N ALA A 86 2.42 39.76 3.11
CA ALA A 86 3.76 39.98 2.57
C ALA A 86 4.81 38.97 3.14
N VAL A 87 4.74 38.67 4.44
CA VAL A 87 5.60 37.67 5.08
C VAL A 87 5.28 36.27 4.61
N LEU A 88 3.99 36.00 4.40
CA LEU A 88 3.53 34.72 3.85
C LEU A 88 3.95 34.56 2.39
N ALA A 89 3.86 35.60 1.57
CA ALA A 89 4.34 35.60 0.19
C ALA A 89 5.84 35.22 0.12
N GLU A 90 6.68 35.80 1.01
CA GLU A 90 8.09 35.44 1.07
C GLU A 90 8.30 33.96 1.43
N ARG A 91 7.56 33.43 2.40
CA ARG A 91 7.62 32.00 2.77
C ARG A 91 7.15 31.09 1.63
N LEU A 92 6.10 31.49 0.92
CA LEU A 92 5.58 30.74 -0.22
C LEU A 92 6.56 30.72 -1.40
N THR A 93 7.32 31.80 -1.63
CA THR A 93 8.38 31.84 -2.64
C THR A 93 9.58 30.95 -2.29
N GLN A 94 9.79 30.61 -1.02
CA GLN A 94 10.83 29.69 -0.57
C GLN A 94 10.43 28.22 -0.77
N LEU A 95 9.17 27.90 -1.02
CA LEU A 95 8.75 26.55 -1.40
C LEU A 95 9.37 26.19 -2.76
N SER A 96 10.11 25.09 -2.80
CA SER A 96 10.67 24.58 -4.04
C SER A 96 9.55 24.16 -5.00
N ASP A 97 9.74 24.37 -6.30
CA ASP A 97 8.81 23.91 -7.34
C ASP A 97 8.70 22.36 -7.37
N GLU A 98 9.68 21.66 -6.77
CA GLU A 98 9.70 20.20 -6.61
C GLU A 98 9.00 19.72 -5.32
N ASP A 99 8.68 20.64 -4.37
CA ASP A 99 8.01 20.30 -3.12
C ASP A 99 6.49 20.19 -3.31
N THR A 100 6.05 19.02 -3.78
CA THR A 100 4.63 18.68 -3.90
C THR A 100 3.99 18.30 -2.56
N THR A 101 4.80 18.02 -1.51
CA THR A 101 4.29 17.67 -0.17
C THR A 101 3.69 18.91 0.51
N PRO A 102 2.44 18.86 1.01
CA PRO A 102 1.85 19.97 1.73
C PRO A 102 2.68 20.39 2.94
N PHE A 103 3.00 21.66 3.02
CA PHE A 103 3.84 22.26 4.05
C PHE A 103 3.04 23.27 4.89
N HIS A 104 3.20 23.24 6.21
CA HIS A 104 2.57 24.23 7.10
C HIS A 104 3.27 25.59 6.97
N ILE A 105 2.60 26.53 6.31
CA ILE A 105 3.11 27.89 6.10
C ILE A 105 3.08 28.69 7.39
N GLY A 106 2.03 28.52 8.18
CA GLY A 106 1.83 29.19 9.45
C GLY A 106 0.36 29.28 9.84
N ASP A 107 0.13 29.87 11.00
CA ASP A 107 -1.22 30.23 11.45
C ASP A 107 -1.51 31.64 10.97
N VAL A 108 -2.54 31.81 10.16
CA VAL A 108 -2.89 33.05 9.46
C VAL A 108 -4.18 33.66 10.03
N ARG A 109 -4.38 34.96 9.79
CA ARG A 109 -5.62 35.70 10.10
C ARG A 109 -6.17 36.34 8.83
N PHE A 110 -7.47 36.17 8.61
CA PHE A 110 -8.19 36.87 7.54
C PHE A 110 -8.51 38.30 7.96
N ARG A 111 -8.35 39.22 7.01
CA ARG A 111 -8.68 40.66 7.22
C ARG A 111 -10.17 40.93 7.24
N GLU A 112 -10.95 40.07 6.59
CA GLU A 112 -12.39 40.22 6.38
C GLU A 112 -13.11 38.91 6.67
N GLY A 113 -14.43 38.95 6.71
CA GLY A 113 -15.30 37.82 6.91
C GLY A 113 -15.68 37.55 8.34
N SER A 114 -16.48 36.51 8.57
CA SER A 114 -17.02 36.15 9.89
C SER A 114 -15.94 35.70 10.88
N ARG A 115 -14.81 35.21 10.37
CA ARG A 115 -13.65 34.78 11.17
C ARG A 115 -12.49 35.78 11.15
N ARG A 116 -12.78 37.04 10.93
CA ARG A 116 -11.77 38.10 10.95
C ARG A 116 -10.97 38.05 12.24
N GLY A 117 -9.63 37.99 12.11
CA GLY A 117 -8.69 37.98 13.24
C GLY A 117 -8.61 36.65 13.98
N GLU A 118 -9.41 35.63 13.63
CA GLU A 118 -9.22 34.27 14.17
C GLU A 118 -8.04 33.60 13.49
N LEU A 119 -7.27 32.82 14.28
CA LEU A 119 -6.18 32.03 13.74
C LEU A 119 -6.70 30.80 12.98
N THR A 120 -6.20 30.63 11.78
CA THR A 120 -6.50 29.51 10.88
C THR A 120 -5.17 28.91 10.42
N ALA A 121 -5.01 27.61 10.50
CA ALA A 121 -3.80 26.93 9.98
C ALA A 121 -3.82 26.97 8.45
N MET A 122 -2.72 27.42 7.84
CA MET A 122 -2.51 27.41 6.40
C MET A 122 -1.47 26.35 6.04
N VAL A 123 -1.85 25.42 5.19
CA VAL A 123 -0.99 24.41 4.58
C VAL A 123 -0.97 24.65 3.08
N ALA A 124 0.19 24.67 2.45
CA ALA A 124 0.28 24.93 1.02
C ALA A 124 1.31 24.03 0.34
N HIS A 125 1.11 23.82 -0.97
CA HIS A 125 2.05 23.11 -1.85
C HIS A 125 1.90 23.63 -3.28
N ARG A 126 2.92 23.41 -4.10
CA ARG A 126 2.90 23.74 -5.52
C ARG A 126 2.61 22.48 -6.31
N PHE A 127 1.63 22.53 -7.17
CA PHE A 127 1.31 21.44 -8.10
C PHE A 127 0.41 21.92 -9.22
N ASP A 128 0.46 21.31 -10.40
CA ASP A 128 -0.37 21.64 -11.57
C ASP A 128 -0.28 23.12 -11.97
N GLN A 129 0.92 23.73 -11.87
CA GLN A 129 1.26 25.11 -12.20
C GLN A 129 0.52 26.15 -11.33
N VAL A 130 0.12 25.78 -10.15
CA VAL A 130 -0.54 26.67 -9.18
C VAL A 130 -0.07 26.42 -7.76
N LEU A 131 -0.28 27.40 -6.89
CA LEU A 131 -0.13 27.24 -5.45
C LEU A 131 -1.47 26.86 -4.85
N ILE A 132 -1.56 25.69 -4.26
CA ILE A 132 -2.75 25.18 -3.57
C ILE A 132 -2.61 25.42 -2.09
N ALA A 133 -3.51 26.19 -1.49
CA ALA A 133 -3.54 26.48 -0.06
C ALA A 133 -4.81 25.92 0.57
N GLU A 134 -4.63 25.15 1.62
CA GLU A 134 -5.68 24.54 2.44
C GLU A 134 -5.73 25.24 3.79
N PHE A 135 -6.91 25.60 4.25
CA PHE A 135 -7.15 26.32 5.49
C PHE A 135 -8.01 25.49 6.42
N GLU A 136 -7.54 25.31 7.66
CA GLU A 136 -8.22 24.49 8.65
C GLU A 136 -8.25 25.18 10.02
N THR A 137 -9.23 24.80 10.86
CA THR A 137 -9.23 25.26 12.27
C THR A 137 -8.03 24.75 13.02
N ILE A 138 -7.44 25.60 13.83
CA ILE A 138 -6.38 25.20 14.74
C ILE A 138 -7.00 24.36 15.86
N SER A 139 -6.62 23.09 15.89
CA SER A 139 -7.03 22.20 16.97
C SER A 139 -6.18 22.45 18.20
N ASN A 140 -6.78 22.93 19.28
CA ASN A 140 -6.13 23.11 20.58
C ASN A 140 -5.74 21.78 21.25
N THR A 141 -5.92 20.65 20.58
CA THR A 141 -5.81 19.31 21.19
C THR A 141 -4.37 18.83 21.32
N ILE A 142 -3.39 19.50 20.71
CA ILE A 142 -1.98 19.17 20.96
C ILE A 142 -1.22 20.41 21.35
N THR A 143 -0.99 20.40 22.59
CA THR A 143 0.16 21.02 23.20
C THR A 143 1.36 20.92 22.28
N ALA A 144 1.74 22.08 21.76
CA ALA A 144 3.06 22.51 21.37
C ALA A 144 4.14 21.43 21.16
N TYR A 145 5.08 21.76 20.33
CA TYR A 145 6.39 21.14 20.09
C TYR A 145 7.00 20.39 21.29
N ASN A 146 6.69 20.83 22.51
CA ASN A 146 7.13 20.22 23.77
C ASN A 146 6.59 18.80 24.03
N THR A 147 5.53 18.38 23.38
CA THR A 147 4.96 17.03 23.54
C THR A 147 5.33 16.11 22.36
N LEU A 148 5.49 16.68 21.18
CA LEU A 148 5.82 15.91 19.97
C LEU A 148 7.23 15.31 20.05
N TYR A 149 8.24 16.11 20.47
CA TYR A 149 9.62 15.65 20.53
C TYR A 149 9.84 14.47 21.50
N PRO A 150 9.38 14.52 22.77
CA PRO A 150 9.49 13.37 23.68
C PRO A 150 8.79 12.12 23.14
N MET A 151 7.61 12.29 22.54
CA MET A 151 6.84 11.21 21.94
C MET A 151 7.62 10.51 20.80
N VAL A 152 8.13 11.29 19.85
CA VAL A 152 8.93 10.78 18.73
C VAL A 152 10.20 10.10 19.22
N ARG A 153 10.90 10.69 20.19
CA ARG A 153 12.12 10.11 20.78
C ARG A 153 11.85 8.75 21.43
N THR A 154 10.78 8.66 22.22
CA THR A 154 10.39 7.41 22.88
C THR A 154 10.00 6.36 21.86
N PHE A 155 9.23 6.73 20.83
CA PHE A 155 8.83 5.83 19.76
C PHE A 155 10.03 5.29 18.98
N ILE A 156 11.00 6.15 18.61
CA ILE A 156 12.25 5.71 17.98
C ILE A 156 12.96 4.66 18.83
N GLY A 157 13.08 4.90 20.13
CA GLY A 157 13.72 3.95 21.06
C GLY A 157 13.01 2.59 21.07
N HIS A 158 11.69 2.59 21.06
CA HIS A 158 10.89 1.35 20.98
C HIS A 158 11.10 0.63 19.65
N LEU A 159 11.08 1.35 18.51
CA LEU A 159 11.28 0.74 17.18
C LEU A 159 12.68 0.15 17.03
N GLN A 160 13.73 0.81 17.58
CA GLN A 160 15.09 0.30 17.53
C GLN A 160 15.27 -1.00 18.31
N GLY A 161 14.52 -1.17 19.40
CA GLY A 161 14.54 -2.39 20.23
C GLY A 161 13.72 -3.55 19.68
N ALA A 162 12.89 -3.35 18.66
CA ALA A 162 12.05 -4.38 18.08
C ALA A 162 12.86 -5.48 17.38
N ASN A 163 12.50 -6.74 17.58
CA ASN A 163 13.23 -7.90 17.03
C ASN A 163 12.86 -8.17 15.58
N ASP A 164 11.59 -8.01 15.22
CA ASP A 164 11.01 -8.35 13.93
C ASP A 164 9.99 -7.30 13.45
N ILE A 165 9.45 -7.53 12.24
CA ILE A 165 8.46 -6.64 11.62
C ILE A 165 7.12 -6.67 12.38
N ASP A 166 6.72 -7.81 12.91
CA ASP A 166 5.45 -7.93 13.62
C ASP A 166 5.50 -7.16 14.96
N GLU A 167 6.65 -7.13 15.62
CA GLU A 167 6.87 -6.31 16.82
C GLU A 167 6.86 -4.81 16.47
N LEU A 168 7.52 -4.40 15.38
CA LEU A 168 7.45 -3.03 14.86
C LEU A 168 5.99 -2.62 14.61
N CYS A 169 5.20 -3.47 13.98
CA CYS A 169 3.79 -3.22 13.70
C CYS A 169 2.98 -3.10 14.99
N ARG A 170 3.17 -3.99 15.98
CA ARG A 170 2.46 -3.95 17.28
C ARG A 170 2.75 -2.67 18.06
N LEU A 171 4.00 -2.23 18.12
CA LEU A 171 4.37 -0.98 18.78
C LEU A 171 3.75 0.23 18.07
N SER A 172 3.74 0.21 16.73
CA SER A 172 3.22 1.32 15.92
C SER A 172 1.72 1.49 16.02
N VAL A 173 0.92 0.40 16.00
CA VAL A 173 -0.55 0.53 16.15
C VAL A 173 -0.92 1.06 17.54
N ALA A 174 -0.21 0.66 18.59
CA ALA A 174 -0.45 1.15 19.94
C ALA A 174 -0.16 2.64 20.05
N GLU A 175 0.97 3.10 19.49
CA GLU A 175 1.37 4.51 19.54
C GLU A 175 0.43 5.39 18.70
N VAL A 176 0.11 5.00 17.47
CA VAL A 176 -0.82 5.75 16.63
C VAL A 176 -2.22 5.81 17.28
N LYS A 177 -2.70 4.72 17.88
CA LYS A 177 -3.97 4.74 18.62
C LYS A 177 -3.92 5.71 19.80
N ARG A 178 -2.82 5.71 20.57
CA ARG A 178 -2.62 6.62 21.70
C ARG A 178 -2.64 8.09 21.27
N VAL A 179 -2.00 8.42 20.14
CA VAL A 179 -1.89 9.79 19.62
C VAL A 179 -3.20 10.28 19.02
N THR A 180 -3.90 9.43 18.31
CA THR A 180 -5.10 9.80 17.54
C THR A 180 -6.41 9.53 18.26
N GLY A 181 -6.40 8.56 19.18
CA GLY A 181 -7.59 8.11 19.91
C GLY A 181 -8.65 7.46 18.99
N PHE A 182 -8.29 6.94 17.83
CA PHE A 182 -9.21 6.14 17.01
C PHE A 182 -9.63 4.86 17.73
N GLY A 183 -10.87 4.41 17.55
CA GLY A 183 -11.37 3.20 18.19
C GLY A 183 -10.62 1.94 17.77
N ARG A 184 -10.14 1.88 16.52
CA ARG A 184 -9.30 0.78 16.01
C ARG A 184 -8.19 1.33 15.12
N VAL A 185 -6.96 0.84 15.34
CA VAL A 185 -5.80 1.06 14.49
C VAL A 185 -5.20 -0.30 14.14
N LYS A 186 -4.97 -0.54 12.86
CA LYS A 186 -4.38 -1.78 12.33
C LYS A 186 -3.28 -1.48 11.33
N ILE A 187 -2.31 -2.39 11.21
CA ILE A 187 -1.31 -2.37 10.13
C ILE A 187 -1.50 -3.62 9.30
N TYR A 188 -1.56 -3.44 7.99
CA TYR A 188 -1.55 -4.52 7.03
C TYR A 188 -0.57 -4.25 5.90
N SER A 189 0.11 -5.31 5.44
CA SER A 189 1.00 -5.26 4.28
C SER A 189 0.32 -5.85 3.05
N PHE A 190 0.84 -5.51 1.87
CA PHE A 190 0.38 -6.08 0.60
C PHE A 190 1.29 -7.23 0.18
N ASP A 191 0.67 -8.34 -0.27
CA ASP A 191 1.37 -9.42 -0.93
C ASP A 191 1.64 -9.12 -2.43
N ALA A 192 2.27 -10.06 -3.14
CA ALA A 192 2.59 -9.92 -4.57
C ALA A 192 1.33 -9.78 -5.45
N ASP A 193 0.21 -10.36 -5.03
CA ASP A 193 -1.09 -10.26 -5.73
C ASP A 193 -1.86 -9.00 -5.33
N GLY A 194 -1.32 -8.25 -4.37
CA GLY A 194 -1.89 -7.02 -3.85
C GLY A 194 -2.94 -7.21 -2.76
N ASN A 195 -3.12 -8.41 -2.22
CA ASN A 195 -4.00 -8.60 -1.07
C ASN A 195 -3.35 -8.07 0.20
N GLY A 196 -4.15 -7.55 1.11
CA GLY A 196 -3.68 -7.01 2.37
C GLY A 196 -3.78 -8.03 3.51
N LEU A 197 -2.69 -8.31 4.23
CA LEU A 197 -2.69 -9.15 5.44
C LEU A 197 -2.50 -8.29 6.69
N VAL A 198 -3.37 -8.40 7.68
CA VAL A 198 -3.28 -7.65 8.94
C VAL A 198 -2.26 -8.29 9.88
N HIS A 199 -1.15 -7.57 10.14
CA HIS A 199 -0.06 -7.99 11.03
C HIS A 199 -0.29 -7.63 12.49
N ALA A 200 -0.86 -6.45 12.73
CA ALA A 200 -1.08 -5.93 14.08
C ALA A 200 -2.36 -5.11 14.16
N GLU A 201 -2.96 -5.10 15.33
CA GLU A 201 -4.17 -4.34 15.64
C GLU A 201 -4.15 -3.86 17.10
N CYS A 202 -4.63 -2.63 17.32
CA CYS A 202 -4.96 -2.11 18.63
C CYS A 202 -6.35 -1.48 18.55
N ARG A 203 -7.30 -1.97 19.35
CA ARG A 203 -8.73 -1.62 19.26
C ARG A 203 -9.37 -1.49 20.63
N ASP A 204 -10.50 -0.79 20.69
CA ASP A 204 -11.41 -0.82 21.82
C ASP A 204 -12.25 -2.12 21.76
N ASP A 205 -12.81 -2.54 22.88
CA ASP A 205 -13.46 -3.85 23.03
C ASP A 205 -14.71 -4.03 22.16
N ASP A 206 -15.37 -2.94 21.79
CA ASP A 206 -16.58 -2.92 20.94
C ASP A 206 -16.28 -3.08 19.44
N TYR A 207 -15.01 -3.05 19.03
CA TYR A 207 -14.63 -3.28 17.63
C TYR A 207 -14.30 -4.76 17.38
N PRO A 208 -14.80 -5.36 16.26
CA PRO A 208 -14.39 -6.71 15.88
C PRO A 208 -12.91 -6.75 15.49
N SER A 209 -12.23 -7.86 15.79
CA SER A 209 -10.83 -8.04 15.41
C SER A 209 -10.69 -8.39 13.94
N TYR A 210 -9.65 -7.82 13.30
CA TYR A 210 -9.19 -8.14 11.95
C TYR A 210 -7.78 -8.75 11.93
N LEU A 211 -7.21 -9.00 13.10
CA LEU A 211 -5.85 -9.57 13.19
C LEU A 211 -5.76 -10.91 12.46
N GLY A 212 -4.77 -11.04 11.57
CA GLY A 212 -4.56 -12.23 10.76
C GLY A 212 -5.52 -12.42 9.58
N LEU A 213 -6.50 -11.52 9.41
CA LEU A 213 -7.41 -11.56 8.27
C LEU A 213 -6.79 -10.90 7.05
N SER A 214 -7.22 -11.35 5.87
CA SER A 214 -6.81 -10.79 4.57
C SER A 214 -7.94 -9.95 3.96
N PHE A 215 -7.54 -8.90 3.24
CA PHE A 215 -8.41 -8.04 2.44
C PHE A 215 -8.05 -8.21 0.96
N PRO A 216 -9.02 -8.33 0.05
CA PRO A 216 -8.73 -8.52 -1.36
C PRO A 216 -8.09 -7.28 -1.99
N ALA A 217 -7.26 -7.49 -3.01
CA ALA A 217 -6.60 -6.43 -3.77
C ALA A 217 -7.56 -5.38 -4.34
N SER A 218 -8.81 -5.77 -4.64
CA SER A 218 -9.88 -4.89 -5.13
C SER A 218 -10.31 -3.82 -4.12
N ASP A 219 -10.00 -3.95 -2.83
CA ASP A 219 -10.35 -2.95 -1.81
C ASP A 219 -9.54 -1.67 -1.96
N ILE A 220 -8.32 -1.78 -2.50
CA ILE A 220 -7.44 -0.63 -2.78
C ILE A 220 -6.92 -0.76 -4.21
N PRO A 221 -7.62 -0.18 -5.19
CA PRO A 221 -7.27 -0.28 -6.60
C PRO A 221 -5.93 0.42 -6.91
N PRO A 222 -5.27 0.11 -8.05
CA PRO A 222 -3.93 0.59 -8.37
C PRO A 222 -3.75 2.11 -8.33
N GLN A 223 -4.74 2.88 -8.82
CA GLN A 223 -4.69 4.35 -8.79
C GLN A 223 -4.71 4.90 -7.35
N ALA A 224 -5.44 4.25 -6.44
CA ALA A 224 -5.43 4.63 -5.02
C ALA A 224 -4.08 4.34 -4.38
N ARG A 225 -3.43 3.22 -4.75
CA ARG A 225 -2.08 2.88 -4.26
C ARG A 225 -1.04 3.90 -4.70
N GLN A 226 -1.11 4.37 -5.95
CA GLN A 226 -0.23 5.44 -6.44
C GLN A 226 -0.39 6.73 -5.62
N LEU A 227 -1.63 7.10 -5.30
CA LEU A 227 -1.89 8.27 -4.46
C LEU A 227 -1.41 8.07 -3.01
N TYR A 228 -1.46 6.87 -2.47
CA TYR A 228 -0.89 6.57 -1.14
C TYR A 228 0.64 6.64 -1.11
N VAL A 229 1.32 6.41 -2.22
CA VAL A 229 2.78 6.64 -2.34
C VAL A 229 3.08 8.13 -2.42
N ALA A 230 2.31 8.88 -3.22
CA ALA A 230 2.51 10.31 -3.43
C ALA A 230 2.15 11.14 -2.18
N ASN A 231 0.98 10.90 -1.60
CA ASN A 231 0.49 11.56 -0.37
C ASN A 231 0.35 10.53 0.74
N ARG A 232 1.26 10.58 1.70
CA ARG A 232 1.42 9.53 2.72
C ARG A 232 0.35 9.51 3.80
N ILE A 233 -0.48 10.56 3.89
CA ILE A 233 -1.55 10.61 4.87
C ILE A 233 -2.88 10.93 4.19
N ARG A 234 -3.91 10.19 4.55
CA ARG A 234 -5.28 10.41 4.07
C ARG A 234 -6.24 10.40 5.23
N VAL A 235 -7.06 11.45 5.34
CA VAL A 235 -8.07 11.58 6.40
C VAL A 235 -9.46 11.71 5.80
N ILE A 236 -10.42 11.07 6.44
CA ILE A 236 -11.85 11.20 6.22
C ILE A 236 -12.46 11.40 7.61
N GLU A 237 -12.87 12.63 7.92
CA GLU A 237 -13.37 12.95 9.26
C GLU A 237 -14.80 12.48 9.47
N ASP A 238 -15.61 12.48 8.40
CA ASP A 238 -17.00 12.00 8.40
C ASP A 238 -17.37 11.44 7.02
N ALA A 239 -17.62 10.15 6.92
CA ALA A 239 -18.03 9.51 5.67
C ALA A 239 -19.40 9.97 5.14
N ASN A 240 -20.14 10.78 5.89
CA ASN A 240 -21.42 11.36 5.50
C ASN A 240 -21.32 12.82 5.04
N TYR A 241 -20.10 13.36 4.89
CA TYR A 241 -19.92 14.73 4.47
C TYR A 241 -20.51 15.01 3.08
N ARG A 242 -20.83 16.28 2.82
CA ARG A 242 -21.17 16.78 1.47
C ARG A 242 -19.92 17.40 0.87
N PRO A 243 -19.48 16.96 -0.33
CA PRO A 243 -18.35 17.56 -1.02
C PRO A 243 -18.60 19.04 -1.33
N SER A 244 -17.58 19.88 -1.15
CA SER A 244 -17.60 21.28 -1.55
C SER A 244 -16.89 21.43 -2.91
N PRO A 245 -17.61 21.82 -4.00
CA PRO A 245 -17.01 21.99 -5.31
C PRO A 245 -16.03 23.18 -5.34
N LEU A 246 -15.10 23.12 -6.31
CA LEU A 246 -14.23 24.25 -6.64
C LEU A 246 -14.93 25.21 -7.60
N GLN A 247 -14.74 26.50 -7.41
CA GLN A 247 -15.20 27.56 -8.27
C GLN A 247 -14.05 28.48 -8.72
N PRO A 248 -13.89 28.69 -10.05
CA PRO A 248 -14.53 27.97 -11.15
C PRO A 248 -14.16 26.49 -11.17
N ALA A 249 -14.93 25.62 -11.83
CA ALA A 249 -14.73 24.18 -11.88
C ALA A 249 -13.41 23.75 -12.54
N CYS A 250 -12.92 24.56 -13.48
CA CYS A 250 -11.64 24.35 -14.16
C CYS A 250 -10.64 25.44 -13.74
N ASN A 251 -9.37 25.04 -13.63
CA ASN A 251 -8.25 25.97 -13.43
C ASN A 251 -8.20 26.97 -14.61
N PRO A 252 -8.29 28.28 -14.38
CA PRO A 252 -8.32 29.29 -15.46
C PRO A 252 -7.05 29.30 -16.32
N LEU A 253 -5.91 28.85 -15.79
CA LEU A 253 -4.65 28.83 -16.53
C LEU A 253 -4.57 27.66 -17.51
N THR A 254 -5.09 26.49 -17.13
CA THR A 254 -4.98 25.26 -17.92
C THR A 254 -6.25 24.90 -18.68
N GLY A 255 -7.40 25.45 -18.27
CA GLY A 255 -8.73 25.07 -18.78
C GLY A 255 -9.18 23.66 -18.39
N LYS A 256 -8.45 22.98 -17.48
CA LYS A 256 -8.72 21.61 -17.02
C LYS A 256 -9.15 21.61 -15.55
N PRO A 257 -9.84 20.55 -15.08
CA PRO A 257 -10.04 20.35 -13.65
C PRO A 257 -8.70 20.26 -12.92
N LEU A 258 -8.65 20.84 -11.72
CA LEU A 258 -7.43 20.87 -10.89
C LEU A 258 -7.08 19.49 -10.36
N ASP A 259 -5.79 19.11 -10.46
CA ASP A 259 -5.26 17.92 -9.83
C ASP A 259 -5.00 18.16 -8.34
N LEU A 260 -5.72 17.41 -7.50
CA LEU A 260 -5.65 17.48 -6.04
C LEU A 260 -4.89 16.30 -5.42
N SER A 261 -3.97 15.66 -6.17
CA SER A 261 -3.22 14.45 -5.70
C SER A 261 -2.60 14.66 -4.32
N TYR A 262 -2.05 15.82 -4.05
CA TYR A 262 -1.35 16.14 -2.80
C TYR A 262 -2.23 16.84 -1.76
N ALA A 263 -3.41 17.33 -2.15
CA ALA A 263 -4.31 18.02 -1.23
C ALA A 263 -4.90 17.07 -0.18
N THR A 264 -4.81 17.46 1.08
CA THR A 264 -5.36 16.71 2.22
C THR A 264 -6.88 16.74 2.22
N LEU A 265 -7.46 17.90 1.88
CA LEU A 265 -8.90 18.11 1.82
C LEU A 265 -9.58 17.49 0.60
N ARG A 266 -8.83 16.98 -0.38
CA ARG A 266 -9.39 16.34 -1.58
C ARG A 266 -10.54 15.40 -1.24
N SER A 267 -11.68 15.53 -1.95
CA SER A 267 -12.83 14.62 -1.80
C SER A 267 -12.47 13.16 -2.09
N VAL A 268 -13.21 12.27 -1.50
CA VAL A 268 -13.04 10.81 -1.62
C VAL A 268 -14.10 10.27 -2.58
N SER A 269 -13.75 9.22 -3.32
CA SER A 269 -14.71 8.52 -4.18
C SER A 269 -15.99 8.16 -3.42
N PRO A 270 -17.18 8.46 -3.98
CA PRO A 270 -18.46 8.07 -3.37
C PRO A 270 -18.57 6.57 -3.09
N VAL A 271 -17.94 5.73 -3.95
CA VAL A 271 -17.89 4.28 -3.77
C VAL A 271 -17.13 3.93 -2.49
N HIS A 272 -16.01 4.59 -2.22
CA HIS A 272 -15.24 4.37 -1.01
C HIS A 272 -15.98 4.84 0.25
N LEU A 273 -16.67 5.98 0.18
CA LEU A 273 -17.51 6.46 1.30
C LEU A 273 -18.65 5.48 1.60
N GLN A 274 -19.27 4.89 0.57
CA GLN A 274 -20.29 3.85 0.75
C GLN A 274 -19.69 2.58 1.39
N TYR A 275 -18.50 2.16 0.95
CA TYR A 275 -17.78 1.04 1.55
C TYR A 275 -17.51 1.27 3.05
N MET A 276 -17.06 2.47 3.44
CA MET A 276 -16.86 2.84 4.84
C MET A 276 -18.14 2.74 5.66
N ARG A 277 -19.26 3.28 5.15
CA ARG A 277 -20.56 3.19 5.81
C ARG A 277 -21.00 1.74 6.00
N ASN A 278 -20.81 0.89 4.99
CA ASN A 278 -21.12 -0.54 5.08
C ASN A 278 -20.28 -1.26 6.15
N MET A 279 -19.04 -0.79 6.38
CA MET A 279 -18.18 -1.27 7.47
C MET A 279 -18.45 -0.60 8.83
N GLN A 280 -19.47 0.22 8.94
CA GLN A 280 -19.78 1.02 10.14
C GLN A 280 -18.58 1.88 10.59
N THR A 281 -17.81 2.35 9.62
CA THR A 281 -16.66 3.22 9.84
C THR A 281 -17.00 4.61 9.32
N ILE A 282 -17.21 5.56 10.21
CA ILE A 282 -17.60 6.93 9.86
C ILE A 282 -16.37 7.81 9.67
N ALA A 283 -15.35 7.66 10.50
CA ALA A 283 -14.08 8.36 10.33
C ALA A 283 -12.93 7.39 10.07
N SER A 284 -12.01 7.79 9.22
CA SER A 284 -10.82 7.00 8.87
C SER A 284 -9.60 7.89 8.68
N MET A 285 -8.44 7.37 9.06
CA MET A 285 -7.15 7.92 8.69
C MET A 285 -6.24 6.78 8.22
N SER A 286 -5.56 6.99 7.09
CA SER A 286 -4.57 6.04 6.57
C SER A 286 -3.21 6.72 6.50
N ILE A 287 -2.16 6.00 6.94
CA ILE A 287 -0.78 6.44 6.88
C ILE A 287 -0.01 5.40 6.06
N SER A 288 0.68 5.84 5.03
CA SER A 288 1.39 4.95 4.11
C SER A 288 2.72 4.49 4.69
N ILE A 289 2.96 3.19 4.57
CA ILE A 289 4.25 2.57 4.83
C ILE A 289 4.87 2.28 3.46
N VAL A 290 5.90 3.06 3.10
CA VAL A 290 6.56 2.97 1.80
C VAL A 290 7.98 2.46 2.00
N VAL A 291 8.32 1.36 1.34
CA VAL A 291 9.62 0.69 1.40
C VAL A 291 10.16 0.59 -0.02
N GLU A 292 11.41 0.98 -0.25
CA GLU A 292 12.06 0.99 -1.57
C GLU A 292 11.19 1.68 -2.66
N GLY A 293 10.48 2.76 -2.30
CA GLY A 293 9.60 3.50 -3.20
C GLY A 293 8.25 2.82 -3.52
N GLN A 294 7.96 1.66 -2.94
CA GLN A 294 6.73 0.91 -3.14
C GLN A 294 5.84 0.95 -1.89
N LEU A 295 4.53 0.94 -2.10
CA LEU A 295 3.57 0.85 -1.00
C LEU A 295 3.62 -0.56 -0.38
N TRP A 296 4.37 -0.70 0.70
CA TRP A 296 4.49 -1.95 1.45
C TRP A 296 3.20 -2.27 2.22
N GLY A 297 2.57 -1.26 2.79
CA GLY A 297 1.36 -1.41 3.59
C GLY A 297 0.78 -0.10 4.05
N LEU A 298 -0.25 -0.18 4.89
CA LEU A 298 -0.93 0.98 5.49
C LEU A 298 -1.12 0.79 7.00
N ILE A 299 -0.95 1.88 7.76
CA ILE A 299 -1.56 2.01 9.08
C ILE A 299 -2.97 2.55 8.85
N SER A 300 -3.99 1.80 9.19
CA SER A 300 -5.39 2.15 8.96
C SER A 300 -6.11 2.37 10.29
N CYS A 301 -6.61 3.58 10.49
CA CYS A 301 -7.34 4.01 11.68
C CYS A 301 -8.83 4.11 11.33
N HIS A 302 -9.69 3.56 12.17
CA HIS A 302 -11.14 3.54 12.00
C HIS A 302 -11.85 4.03 13.26
N HIS A 303 -12.94 4.81 13.07
CA HIS A 303 -13.80 5.24 14.16
C HIS A 303 -15.28 5.16 13.77
N ALA A 304 -16.13 4.79 14.73
CA ALA A 304 -17.56 4.58 14.48
C ALA A 304 -18.38 5.88 14.41
N SER A 305 -17.80 7.02 14.81
CA SER A 305 -18.41 8.35 14.71
C SER A 305 -17.46 9.31 14.00
N ALA A 306 -17.96 10.46 13.56
CA ALA A 306 -17.14 11.53 13.00
C ALA A 306 -16.02 11.92 13.97
N ARG A 307 -14.80 12.11 13.44
CA ARG A 307 -13.61 12.41 14.24
C ARG A 307 -12.66 13.32 13.51
N SER A 308 -12.42 14.48 14.07
CA SER A 308 -11.42 15.41 13.56
C SER A 308 -10.01 15.03 13.98
N VAL A 309 -9.06 15.21 13.08
CA VAL A 309 -7.65 14.99 13.30
C VAL A 309 -6.89 16.23 12.83
N GLY A 310 -6.56 17.10 13.76
CA GLY A 310 -5.87 18.37 13.45
C GLY A 310 -4.52 18.16 12.77
N PHE A 311 -4.06 19.19 12.06
CA PHE A 311 -2.83 19.17 11.26
C PHE A 311 -1.61 18.64 12.02
N GLN A 312 -1.36 19.12 13.26
CA GLN A 312 -0.20 18.67 14.03
C GLN A 312 -0.23 17.18 14.34
N THR A 313 -1.41 16.62 14.64
CA THR A 313 -1.58 15.16 14.87
C THR A 313 -1.31 14.38 13.60
N ARG A 314 -1.80 14.87 12.45
CA ARG A 314 -1.53 14.24 11.15
C ARG A 314 -0.03 14.23 10.82
N THR A 315 0.64 15.37 11.00
CA THR A 315 2.11 15.49 10.80
C THR A 315 2.89 14.55 11.72
N ALA A 316 2.48 14.45 12.99
CA ALA A 316 3.08 13.49 13.93
C ALA A 316 2.92 12.05 13.43
N CYS A 317 1.71 11.68 13.02
CA CYS A 317 1.42 10.34 12.49
C CYS A 317 2.18 10.05 11.19
N GLU A 318 2.32 11.03 10.31
CA GLU A 318 3.12 10.89 9.09
C GLU A 318 4.59 10.62 9.42
N LEU A 319 5.16 11.37 10.38
CA LEU A 319 6.53 11.15 10.85
C LEU A 319 6.70 9.75 11.44
N LEU A 320 5.76 9.28 12.26
CA LEU A 320 5.76 7.91 12.79
C LEU A 320 5.73 6.87 11.66
N GLY A 321 4.89 7.07 10.64
CA GLY A 321 4.82 6.21 9.47
C GLY A 321 6.11 6.17 8.65
N ARG A 322 6.77 7.32 8.47
CA ARG A 322 8.08 7.41 7.80
C ARG A 322 9.17 6.65 8.58
N MET A 323 9.19 6.81 9.91
CA MET A 323 10.14 6.09 10.77
C MET A 323 9.90 4.58 10.74
N LEU A 324 8.64 4.16 10.80
CA LEU A 324 8.28 2.74 10.67
C LEU A 324 8.73 2.19 9.31
N SER A 325 8.51 2.93 8.22
CA SER A 325 8.95 2.54 6.87
C SER A 325 10.45 2.27 6.82
N LEU A 326 11.27 3.19 7.35
CA LEU A 326 12.74 3.03 7.42
C LEU A 326 13.15 1.81 8.25
N GLN A 327 12.49 1.55 9.38
CA GLN A 327 12.80 0.39 10.21
C GLN A 327 12.42 -0.93 9.54
N ILE A 328 11.26 -0.99 8.85
CA ILE A 328 10.85 -2.16 8.07
C ILE A 328 11.85 -2.42 6.94
N GLU A 329 12.24 -1.38 6.20
CA GLU A 329 13.25 -1.46 5.14
C GLU A 329 14.56 -2.02 5.65
N ALA A 330 15.06 -1.50 6.78
CA ALA A 330 16.28 -2.00 7.42
C ALA A 330 16.17 -3.49 7.83
N LYS A 331 15.02 -3.92 8.38
CA LYS A 331 14.80 -5.32 8.75
C LYS A 331 14.75 -6.24 7.51
N ILE A 332 14.09 -5.82 6.44
CA ILE A 332 14.04 -6.57 5.16
C ILE A 332 15.44 -6.69 4.58
N ALA A 333 16.19 -5.59 4.50
CA ALA A 333 17.56 -5.58 3.98
C ALA A 333 18.50 -6.48 4.82
N HIS A 334 18.36 -6.42 6.15
CA HIS A 334 19.13 -7.29 7.05
C HIS A 334 18.80 -8.77 6.83
N ALA A 335 17.52 -9.13 6.79
CA ALA A 335 17.09 -10.51 6.55
C ALA A 335 17.59 -11.04 5.20
N ARG A 336 17.52 -10.21 4.14
CA ARG A 336 18.06 -10.53 2.81
C ARG A 336 19.57 -10.77 2.85
N THR A 337 20.31 -9.90 3.56
CA THR A 337 21.77 -10.05 3.71
C THR A 337 22.13 -11.32 4.44
N GLN A 338 21.46 -11.64 5.55
CA GLN A 338 21.65 -12.87 6.31
C GLN A 338 21.37 -14.11 5.45
N HIS A 339 20.31 -14.08 4.67
CA HIS A 339 19.98 -15.17 3.75
C HIS A 339 21.06 -15.36 2.68
N LEU A 340 21.56 -14.30 2.07
CA LEU A 340 22.66 -14.37 1.09
C LEU A 340 23.94 -14.94 1.69
N LEU A 341 24.28 -14.57 2.94
CA LEU A 341 25.43 -15.13 3.66
C LEU A 341 25.26 -16.64 3.91
N GLN A 342 24.07 -17.08 4.27
CA GLN A 342 23.77 -18.51 4.43
C GLN A 342 23.92 -19.27 3.11
N LEU A 343 23.36 -18.75 2.02
CA LEU A 343 23.51 -19.34 0.68
C LEU A 343 24.98 -19.47 0.28
N ARG A 344 25.78 -18.41 0.49
CA ARG A 344 27.23 -18.46 0.24
C ARG A 344 27.94 -19.53 1.05
N LYS A 345 27.59 -19.68 2.34
CA LYS A 345 28.14 -20.73 3.20
C LYS A 345 27.81 -22.12 2.64
N HIS A 346 26.56 -22.36 2.21
CA HIS A 346 26.15 -23.64 1.61
C HIS A 346 26.93 -23.92 0.31
N ILE A 347 27.11 -22.90 -0.55
CA ILE A 347 27.90 -23.02 -1.78
C ILE A 347 29.36 -23.47 -1.47
N VAL A 348 30.02 -22.78 -0.52
CA VAL A 348 31.40 -23.11 -0.14
C VAL A 348 31.51 -24.56 0.40
N GLN A 349 30.55 -24.99 1.24
CA GLN A 349 30.51 -26.36 1.76
C GLN A 349 30.34 -27.38 0.63
N MET A 350 29.42 -27.15 -0.32
CA MET A 350 29.19 -28.03 -1.47
C MET A 350 30.43 -28.09 -2.39
N LEU A 351 31.04 -26.93 -2.70
CA LEU A 351 32.27 -26.86 -3.52
C LEU A 351 33.43 -27.66 -2.87
N SER A 352 33.62 -27.50 -1.57
CA SER A 352 34.65 -28.28 -0.84
C SER A 352 34.39 -29.79 -0.91
N ALA A 353 33.13 -30.19 -0.70
CA ALA A 353 32.76 -31.62 -0.76
C ALA A 353 32.92 -32.23 -2.18
N MET A 354 32.65 -31.41 -3.22
CA MET A 354 32.87 -31.83 -4.62
C MET A 354 34.37 -31.96 -4.95
N ALA A 355 35.20 -31.06 -4.43
CA ALA A 355 36.66 -31.10 -4.65
C ALA A 355 37.35 -32.30 -3.99
N ASP A 356 36.77 -32.80 -2.88
CA ASP A 356 37.29 -33.94 -2.12
C ASP A 356 36.81 -35.31 -2.64
N ARG A 357 36.06 -35.39 -3.73
CA ARG A 357 35.42 -36.60 -4.28
C ARG A 357 35.73 -36.79 -5.77
N ASP A 358 35.53 -38.01 -6.24
CA ASP A 358 35.81 -38.39 -7.65
C ASP A 358 34.76 -37.85 -8.62
N SER A 359 33.58 -37.46 -8.12
CA SER A 359 32.52 -36.88 -8.93
C SER A 359 31.75 -35.80 -8.21
N VAL A 360 31.18 -34.83 -8.97
CA VAL A 360 30.29 -33.80 -8.47
C VAL A 360 29.10 -34.38 -7.72
N SER A 361 28.50 -35.45 -8.28
CA SER A 361 27.35 -36.13 -7.66
C SER A 361 27.68 -36.71 -6.29
N GLU A 362 28.84 -37.36 -6.15
CA GLU A 362 29.26 -37.91 -4.85
C GLU A 362 29.55 -36.83 -3.81
N GLY A 363 30.11 -35.72 -4.25
CA GLY A 363 30.32 -34.54 -3.38
C GLY A 363 29.02 -33.97 -2.85
N LEU A 364 28.04 -33.79 -3.70
CA LEU A 364 26.72 -33.28 -3.30
C LEU A 364 25.93 -34.27 -2.45
N LEU A 365 25.97 -35.56 -2.80
CA LEU A 365 25.32 -36.64 -2.03
C LEU A 365 25.90 -36.80 -0.62
N ALA A 366 27.14 -36.38 -0.38
CA ALA A 366 27.74 -36.37 0.94
C ALA A 366 27.18 -35.31 1.89
N LEU A 367 26.48 -34.29 1.35
CA LEU A 367 25.91 -33.18 2.10
C LEU A 367 24.42 -32.97 1.79
N PRO A 368 23.55 -33.99 1.98
CA PRO A 368 22.15 -33.95 1.55
C PRO A 368 21.39 -32.82 2.22
N ASP A 369 21.59 -32.58 3.51
CA ASP A 369 20.89 -31.52 4.25
C ASP A 369 21.29 -30.10 3.76
N THR A 370 22.60 -29.92 3.48
CA THR A 370 23.09 -28.62 2.92
C THR A 370 22.54 -28.38 1.53
N PHE A 371 22.49 -29.44 0.70
CA PHE A 371 22.00 -29.38 -0.66
C PHE A 371 20.49 -29.06 -0.70
N LEU A 372 19.69 -29.66 0.17
CA LEU A 372 18.27 -29.31 0.32
C LEU A 372 18.06 -27.90 0.90
N ALA A 373 18.82 -27.55 1.93
CA ALA A 373 18.71 -26.24 2.59
C ALA A 373 19.06 -25.08 1.65
N PHE A 374 19.94 -25.28 0.68
CA PHE A 374 20.33 -24.27 -0.32
C PHE A 374 19.12 -23.72 -1.09
N ALA A 375 18.19 -24.57 -1.52
CA ALA A 375 16.97 -24.16 -2.21
C ALA A 375 15.73 -24.16 -1.29
N GLN A 376 15.91 -24.42 0.04
CA GLN A 376 14.81 -24.61 0.98
C GLN A 376 13.80 -25.66 0.48
N ALA A 377 14.32 -26.74 -0.09
CA ALA A 377 13.56 -27.83 -0.72
C ALA A 377 13.35 -28.98 0.24
N SER A 378 12.29 -29.77 0.03
CA SER A 378 12.03 -31.02 0.75
C SER A 378 12.63 -32.24 0.05
N GLY A 379 12.91 -32.12 -1.25
CA GLY A 379 13.55 -33.16 -2.05
C GLY A 379 14.41 -32.58 -3.16
N ALA A 380 15.32 -33.40 -3.67
CA ALA A 380 16.17 -33.03 -4.79
C ALA A 380 16.55 -34.25 -5.63
N ALA A 381 16.90 -33.98 -6.91
CA ALA A 381 17.49 -35.00 -7.80
C ALA A 381 18.78 -34.44 -8.39
N ILE A 382 19.81 -35.31 -8.44
CA ILE A 382 21.06 -35.06 -9.12
C ILE A 382 21.09 -35.97 -10.33
N ILE A 383 21.06 -35.39 -11.53
CA ILE A 383 21.06 -36.12 -12.78
C ILE A 383 22.42 -36.01 -13.45
N SER A 384 22.99 -37.14 -13.75
CA SER A 384 24.17 -37.26 -14.64
C SER A 384 23.83 -38.25 -15.75
N ALA A 385 24.52 -38.21 -16.89
CA ALA A 385 24.18 -38.89 -18.14
C ALA A 385 23.54 -40.29 -18.04
N SER A 386 23.85 -41.09 -17.04
CA SER A 386 23.32 -42.45 -16.81
C SER A 386 22.76 -42.66 -15.41
N ARG A 387 22.81 -41.68 -14.53
CA ARG A 387 22.50 -41.83 -13.10
C ARG A 387 21.51 -40.72 -12.66
N CYS A 388 20.52 -41.16 -11.89
CA CYS A 388 19.57 -40.28 -11.24
C CYS A 388 19.57 -40.58 -9.74
N ASP A 389 20.15 -39.68 -8.94
CA ASP A 389 20.20 -39.81 -7.49
C ASP A 389 19.13 -38.94 -6.86
N LEU A 390 18.34 -39.53 -5.97
CA LEU A 390 17.21 -38.84 -5.31
C LEU A 390 17.51 -38.62 -3.83
N ILE A 391 17.18 -37.43 -3.33
CA ILE A 391 17.43 -37.01 -1.94
C ILE A 391 16.11 -36.49 -1.37
N GLY A 392 15.72 -36.93 -0.18
CA GLY A 392 14.54 -36.46 0.52
C GLY A 392 13.21 -36.85 -0.14
N GLN A 393 12.22 -35.96 -0.12
CA GLN A 393 10.88 -36.17 -0.70
C GLN A 393 10.88 -35.82 -2.17
N THR A 394 10.89 -36.80 -3.05
CA THR A 394 10.96 -36.62 -4.50
C THR A 394 9.79 -37.31 -5.20
N PRO A 395 9.44 -36.90 -6.43
CA PRO A 395 8.63 -37.72 -7.31
C PRO A 395 9.30 -39.08 -7.58
N PRO A 396 8.53 -40.08 -8.05
CA PRO A 396 9.07 -41.31 -8.56
C PRO A 396 10.11 -41.08 -9.67
N ARG A 397 11.10 -41.99 -9.78
CA ARG A 397 12.23 -41.82 -10.70
C ARG A 397 11.83 -41.70 -12.16
N ASP A 398 10.79 -42.41 -12.59
CA ASP A 398 10.22 -42.32 -13.92
C ASP A 398 9.67 -40.92 -14.24
N GLN A 399 9.00 -40.28 -13.28
CA GLN A 399 8.50 -38.92 -13.43
C GLN A 399 9.64 -37.89 -13.45
N VAL A 400 10.68 -38.09 -12.64
CA VAL A 400 11.89 -37.24 -12.69
C VAL A 400 12.57 -37.37 -14.05
N ASN A 401 12.70 -38.58 -14.60
CA ASN A 401 13.25 -38.78 -15.94
C ASN A 401 12.39 -38.11 -17.04
N ALA A 402 11.05 -38.18 -16.94
CA ALA A 402 10.16 -37.47 -17.87
C ALA A 402 10.32 -35.94 -17.78
N LEU A 403 10.50 -35.41 -16.54
CA LEU A 403 10.80 -33.99 -16.35
C LEU A 403 12.12 -33.58 -16.99
N VAL A 404 13.18 -34.39 -16.86
CA VAL A 404 14.48 -34.12 -17.49
C VAL A 404 14.38 -34.10 -19.02
N GLN A 405 13.59 -35.02 -19.62
CA GLN A 405 13.34 -35.00 -21.06
C GLN A 405 12.57 -33.74 -21.48
N TRP A 406 11.57 -33.34 -20.68
CA TRP A 406 10.80 -32.12 -20.95
C TRP A 406 11.69 -30.86 -20.86
N LEU A 407 12.56 -30.77 -19.82
CA LEU A 407 13.55 -29.68 -19.67
C LEU A 407 14.53 -29.64 -20.85
N GLY A 408 15.07 -30.80 -21.28
CA GLY A 408 16.02 -30.91 -22.38
C GLY A 408 15.42 -30.54 -23.76
N ALA A 409 14.10 -30.67 -23.94
CA ALA A 409 13.41 -30.22 -25.16
C ALA A 409 13.28 -28.68 -25.24
N ARG A 410 13.44 -27.95 -24.16
CA ARG A 410 13.45 -26.49 -24.08
C ARG A 410 14.85 -25.94 -24.30
N HIS A 411 15.31 -25.97 -25.53
CA HIS A 411 16.68 -25.58 -25.91
C HIS A 411 17.03 -24.16 -25.44
N GLY A 412 18.07 -24.03 -24.59
CA GLY A 412 18.71 -22.77 -24.24
C GLY A 412 18.37 -22.21 -22.85
N GLU A 413 17.63 -22.91 -22.01
CA GLU A 413 17.36 -22.49 -20.63
C GLU A 413 18.25 -23.29 -19.65
N ASP A 414 19.33 -22.66 -19.14
CA ASP A 414 20.17 -23.26 -18.09
C ASP A 414 19.50 -23.29 -16.73
N LEU A 415 18.47 -22.47 -16.53
CA LEU A 415 17.72 -22.30 -15.29
C LEU A 415 16.23 -22.32 -15.57
N PHE A 416 15.52 -23.25 -14.95
CA PHE A 416 14.06 -23.28 -14.94
C PHE A 416 13.53 -23.28 -13.52
N HIS A 417 12.51 -22.47 -13.23
CA HIS A 417 11.83 -22.49 -11.94
C HIS A 417 10.33 -22.25 -12.10
N THR A 418 9.55 -22.86 -11.22
CA THR A 418 8.11 -22.63 -11.13
C THR A 418 7.62 -22.78 -9.69
N ASP A 419 6.61 -22.01 -9.33
CA ASP A 419 5.84 -22.14 -8.10
C ASP A 419 4.52 -22.91 -8.30
N ASN A 420 4.19 -23.26 -9.56
CA ASN A 420 2.98 -23.98 -9.91
C ASN A 420 3.25 -24.95 -11.07
N VAL A 421 3.68 -26.16 -10.71
CA VAL A 421 4.00 -27.21 -11.67
C VAL A 421 2.79 -27.57 -12.55
N GLY A 422 1.58 -27.64 -11.99
CA GLY A 422 0.36 -27.98 -12.74
C GLY A 422 -0.02 -26.95 -13.80
N ARG A 423 0.31 -25.67 -13.59
CA ARG A 423 0.08 -24.59 -14.55
C ARG A 423 1.15 -24.56 -15.64
N ASP A 424 2.42 -24.68 -15.25
CA ASP A 424 3.56 -24.38 -16.13
C ASP A 424 4.12 -25.63 -16.83
N ILE A 425 3.75 -26.84 -16.36
CA ILE A 425 4.13 -28.14 -16.95
C ILE A 425 2.86 -29.00 -17.15
N PRO A 426 1.89 -28.57 -17.92
CA PRO A 426 0.64 -29.33 -18.11
C PRO A 426 0.82 -30.67 -18.84
N GLU A 427 1.97 -30.85 -19.50
CA GLU A 427 2.33 -32.09 -20.19
C GLU A 427 2.69 -33.24 -19.23
N LEU A 428 2.99 -32.93 -17.95
CA LEU A 428 3.35 -33.90 -16.92
C LEU A 428 2.37 -33.81 -15.71
N PRO A 429 1.09 -34.15 -15.89
CA PRO A 429 0.07 -33.92 -14.87
C PRO A 429 0.31 -34.74 -13.59
N GLU A 430 0.95 -35.89 -13.67
CA GLU A 430 1.26 -36.74 -12.51
C GLU A 430 2.30 -36.11 -11.59
N LEU A 431 3.17 -35.22 -12.11
CA LEU A 431 4.20 -34.54 -11.35
C LEU A 431 3.57 -33.61 -10.31
N SER A 432 2.47 -32.94 -10.63
CA SER A 432 1.77 -32.02 -9.74
C SER A 432 1.18 -32.67 -8.48
N ALA A 433 0.99 -33.99 -8.49
CA ALA A 433 0.55 -34.75 -7.32
C ALA A 433 1.64 -34.81 -6.21
N HIS A 434 2.90 -34.64 -6.57
CA HIS A 434 4.05 -34.74 -5.67
C HIS A 434 4.76 -33.41 -5.46
N VAL A 435 4.66 -32.49 -6.42
CA VAL A 435 5.45 -31.26 -6.48
C VAL A 435 4.56 -30.06 -6.77
N GLY A 436 4.55 -29.07 -5.88
CA GLY A 436 3.91 -27.75 -6.10
C GLY A 436 4.83 -26.80 -6.85
N GLY A 437 6.12 -26.79 -6.50
CA GLY A 437 7.13 -25.95 -7.14
C GLY A 437 8.46 -26.65 -7.33
N LEU A 438 9.25 -26.24 -8.31
CA LEU A 438 10.58 -26.78 -8.56
C LEU A 438 11.57 -25.72 -9.06
N LEU A 439 12.85 -26.00 -8.83
CA LEU A 439 13.99 -25.28 -9.39
C LEU A 439 14.90 -26.31 -10.07
N ALA A 440 15.21 -26.11 -11.35
CA ALA A 440 16.11 -26.95 -12.11
C ALA A 440 17.26 -26.13 -12.71
N VAL A 441 18.48 -26.61 -12.57
CA VAL A 441 19.71 -25.99 -13.09
C VAL A 441 20.42 -26.99 -13.99
N ALA A 442 20.66 -26.64 -15.25
CA ALA A 442 21.53 -27.42 -16.14
C ALA A 442 22.99 -27.14 -15.79
N ILE A 443 23.77 -28.21 -15.58
CA ILE A 443 25.21 -28.11 -15.25
C ILE A 443 26.13 -28.53 -16.41
N SER A 444 25.56 -28.73 -17.60
CA SER A 444 26.31 -29.05 -18.82
C SER A 444 25.68 -28.35 -20.01
N GLU A 445 26.53 -27.89 -20.94
CA GLU A 445 26.10 -27.27 -22.22
C GLU A 445 25.22 -28.20 -23.08
N LEU A 446 25.30 -29.51 -22.88
CA LEU A 446 24.50 -30.51 -23.57
C LEU A 446 23.15 -30.79 -22.88
N HIS A 447 22.81 -30.10 -21.81
CA HIS A 447 21.57 -30.29 -21.06
C HIS A 447 21.30 -31.75 -20.67
N SER A 448 22.36 -32.49 -20.38
CA SER A 448 22.31 -33.93 -19.97
C SER A 448 22.53 -34.12 -18.47
N HIS A 449 22.86 -33.03 -17.76
CA HIS A 449 23.14 -33.05 -16.33
C HIS A 449 22.34 -31.95 -15.68
N TYR A 450 21.55 -32.27 -14.63
CA TYR A 450 20.69 -31.34 -13.92
C TYR A 450 20.83 -31.50 -12.41
N LEU A 451 20.70 -30.38 -11.71
CA LEU A 451 20.36 -30.30 -10.31
C LEU A 451 18.92 -29.84 -10.21
N ILE A 452 18.05 -30.61 -9.58
CA ILE A 452 16.63 -30.30 -9.47
C ILE A 452 16.24 -30.34 -8.00
N TRP A 453 15.58 -29.28 -7.53
CA TRP A 453 15.00 -29.21 -6.19
C TRP A 453 13.48 -29.17 -6.29
N PHE A 454 12.83 -29.91 -5.38
CA PHE A 454 11.39 -30.06 -5.32
C PHE A 454 10.82 -29.51 -4.03
N LYS A 455 9.71 -28.76 -4.16
CA LYS A 455 8.90 -28.32 -3.03
C LYS A 455 7.50 -28.92 -3.15
N PRO A 456 6.92 -29.50 -2.08
CA PRO A 456 5.56 -29.99 -2.09
C PRO A 456 4.58 -28.82 -2.21
N GLU A 457 3.35 -29.11 -2.62
CA GLU A 457 2.25 -28.15 -2.58
C GLU A 457 2.05 -27.69 -1.12
N GLN A 458 2.02 -26.38 -0.91
CA GLN A 458 1.70 -25.77 0.38
C GLN A 458 0.33 -25.14 0.30
N LYS A 459 -0.68 -25.79 0.88
CA LYS A 459 -2.02 -25.21 1.01
C LYS A 459 -2.02 -24.15 2.10
N ARG A 460 -2.24 -22.90 1.72
CA ARG A 460 -2.43 -21.81 2.65
C ARG A 460 -3.92 -21.52 2.81
N VAL A 461 -4.43 -21.64 4.02
CA VAL A 461 -5.79 -21.20 4.33
C VAL A 461 -5.76 -19.71 4.58
N VAL A 462 -6.44 -18.94 3.74
CA VAL A 462 -6.60 -17.49 3.89
C VAL A 462 -7.96 -17.21 4.50
N GLN A 463 -7.97 -16.49 5.62
CA GLN A 463 -9.20 -16.00 6.23
C GLN A 463 -9.46 -14.57 5.75
N TRP A 464 -10.58 -14.38 5.05
CA TRP A 464 -10.96 -13.08 4.50
C TRP A 464 -11.79 -12.27 5.50
N ALA A 465 -11.49 -10.97 5.63
CA ALA A 465 -12.25 -10.03 6.47
C ALA A 465 -13.65 -9.69 5.91
N GLY A 466 -13.90 -10.01 4.64
CA GLY A 466 -15.14 -9.87 3.91
C GLY A 466 -15.21 -10.88 2.78
N LYS A 467 -16.31 -10.90 2.02
CA LYS A 467 -16.38 -11.73 0.82
C LYS A 467 -15.31 -11.24 -0.17
N PRO A 468 -14.46 -12.12 -0.71
CA PRO A 468 -13.45 -11.74 -1.71
C PRO A 468 -14.09 -11.14 -2.99
N ASP A 469 -15.35 -11.49 -3.26
CA ASP A 469 -16.15 -10.90 -4.33
C ASP A 469 -17.03 -9.80 -3.74
N LYS A 470 -16.73 -8.54 -4.04
CA LYS A 470 -17.61 -7.42 -3.68
C LYS A 470 -18.92 -7.54 -4.46
N SER A 471 -19.99 -7.95 -3.80
CA SER A 471 -21.33 -7.69 -4.31
C SER A 471 -21.64 -6.20 -4.16
N VAL A 472 -21.59 -5.46 -5.27
CA VAL A 472 -22.16 -4.12 -5.35
C VAL A 472 -23.67 -4.32 -5.42
N GLY A 473 -24.38 -4.12 -4.31
CA GLY A 473 -25.84 -4.13 -4.32
C GLY A 473 -26.46 -4.69 -3.07
N SER A 474 -26.95 -3.87 -2.27
CA SER A 474 -28.29 -3.61 -1.72
C SER A 474 -28.14 -2.71 -0.50
#